data_5d1d23092756be57e48ebbb1a78920d2
#
_entry.id   5d1d23092756be57e48ebbb1a78920d2
#
_cell.length_a   1.000
_cell.length_b   1.000
_cell.length_c   1.000
_cell.angle_alpha   90.00
_cell.angle_beta   90.00
_cell.angle_gamma   90.00
#
_symmetry.space_group_name_H-M   'P 1'
#
loop_
_entity.id
_entity.type
_entity.pdbx_description
1 polymer ?
#
loop_
_entity_poly.entity_id
_entity_poly.type
_entity_poly.pdbx_seq_one_letter_code
_entity_poly.pdbx_strand_id
1 'polypeptide(L)'
;MNNIIIKIITIFLILFGLTNSIKANELNPSDSHKFNFFSGVFDINTSSKKSSELFGLQHSNEDLFRDTFLGKLSPITGFMMTADSATYFYTGVQAEYKIGKLSLTPSFSPGLYSMGDSKDLGSPLEFKSELQLSMDLLPGTKMGYSQSHLSNAGLGDKNPGADSYMFNFMKSF
;
A
#
# COMPACT_ATOMS: atom_id res chain seq x y z
N MET A 1 13.71 24.13 2.66
CA MET A 1 13.38 22.78 2.17
C MET A 1 14.12 21.80 3.07
N ASN A 2 13.41 21.08 3.92
CA ASN A 2 14.02 20.32 5.03
C ASN A 2 14.88 19.16 4.49
N ASN A 3 16.08 18.99 5.07
CA ASN A 3 17.04 17.92 4.75
C ASN A 3 16.42 16.50 4.79
N ILE A 4 15.31 16.32 5.48
CA ILE A 4 14.57 15.04 5.56
C ILE A 4 13.87 14.73 4.23
N ILE A 5 13.25 15.72 3.59
CA ILE A 5 12.56 15.54 2.28
C ILE A 5 13.57 15.13 1.21
N ILE A 6 14.72 15.80 1.18
CA ILE A 6 15.80 15.47 0.24
C ILE A 6 16.29 14.04 0.50
N LYS A 7 16.45 13.62 1.76
CA LYS A 7 16.87 12.27 2.11
C LYS A 7 15.85 11.21 1.69
N ILE A 8 14.55 11.47 1.89
CA ILE A 8 13.45 10.54 1.48
C ILE A 8 13.41 10.43 -0.04
N ILE A 9 13.45 11.56 -0.76
CA ILE A 9 13.48 11.58 -2.22
C ILE A 9 14.76 10.90 -2.74
N THR A 10 15.90 11.11 -2.10
CA THR A 10 17.18 10.48 -2.48
C THR A 10 17.14 8.98 -2.23
N ILE A 11 16.58 8.51 -1.11
CA ILE A 11 16.39 7.08 -0.84
C ILE A 11 15.43 6.47 -1.86
N PHE A 12 14.34 7.16 -2.20
CA PHE A 12 13.38 6.72 -3.21
C PHE A 12 14.01 6.66 -4.61
N LEU A 13 14.81 7.66 -4.99
CA LEU A 13 15.57 7.68 -6.25
C LEU A 13 16.70 6.64 -6.29
N ILE A 14 17.34 6.35 -5.16
CA ILE A 14 18.34 5.28 -5.07
C ILE A 14 17.68 3.91 -5.19
N LEU A 15 16.53 3.68 -4.55
CA LEU A 15 15.73 2.46 -4.70
C LEU A 15 15.21 2.26 -6.14
N PHE A 16 14.90 3.35 -6.84
CA PHE A 16 14.49 3.34 -8.25
C PHE A 16 15.65 3.38 -9.23
N GLY A 17 16.78 3.98 -8.84
CA GLY A 17 17.94 4.23 -9.70
C GLY A 17 18.98 3.10 -9.74
N LEU A 18 18.91 2.10 -8.86
CA LEU A 18 19.71 0.89 -8.96
C LEU A 18 19.19 0.04 -10.11
N THR A 19 19.57 0.44 -11.30
CA THR A 19 19.23 -0.18 -12.58
C THR A 19 19.88 -1.55 -12.68
N ASN A 20 19.20 -2.58 -12.25
CA ASN A 20 19.46 -3.93 -12.71
C ASN A 20 18.19 -4.46 -13.36
N SER A 21 18.41 -5.04 -14.51
CA SER A 21 17.44 -5.57 -15.46
C SER A 21 16.14 -6.06 -14.82
N ILE A 22 15.02 -5.59 -15.34
CA ILE A 22 13.72 -6.24 -15.15
C ILE A 22 13.88 -7.64 -15.75
N LYS A 23 14.01 -8.64 -14.91
CA LYS A 23 13.91 -10.04 -15.34
C LYS A 23 12.44 -10.40 -15.31
N ALA A 24 11.82 -10.49 -16.48
CA ALA A 24 10.57 -11.24 -16.60
C ALA A 24 10.87 -12.69 -16.19
N ASN A 25 10.23 -13.16 -15.15
CA ASN A 25 10.31 -14.55 -14.76
C ASN A 25 9.32 -15.31 -15.65
N GLU A 26 9.70 -16.49 -16.15
CA GLU A 26 8.79 -17.41 -16.83
C GLU A 26 7.84 -18.04 -15.79
N LEU A 27 6.97 -17.23 -15.20
CA LEU A 27 5.78 -17.68 -14.52
C LEU A 27 4.68 -17.82 -15.58
N ASN A 28 3.77 -18.76 -15.41
CA ASN A 28 2.58 -18.84 -16.23
C ASN A 28 1.96 -17.44 -16.36
N PRO A 29 1.81 -16.88 -17.56
CA PRO A 29 1.33 -15.50 -17.74
C PRO A 29 -0.04 -15.22 -17.08
N SER A 30 -0.76 -16.25 -16.67
CA SER A 30 -2.08 -16.16 -16.06
C SER A 30 -2.10 -15.82 -14.58
N ASP A 31 -0.97 -15.88 -13.85
CA ASP A 31 -0.98 -15.71 -12.39
C ASP A 31 -0.20 -14.46 -11.91
N SER A 32 0.24 -13.64 -12.84
CA SER A 32 1.11 -12.50 -12.55
C SER A 32 0.37 -11.24 -12.10
N HIS A 33 -0.91 -11.12 -12.46
CA HIS A 33 -1.78 -10.03 -12.06
C HIS A 33 -2.60 -10.44 -10.84
N LYS A 34 -2.47 -9.70 -9.75
CA LYS A 34 -3.22 -9.92 -8.53
C LYS A 34 -4.08 -8.70 -8.22
N PHE A 35 -5.37 -8.93 -8.00
CA PHE A 35 -6.29 -7.93 -7.48
C PHE A 35 -6.58 -8.22 -6.01
N ASN A 36 -6.49 -7.19 -5.19
CA ASN A 36 -6.82 -7.20 -3.78
C ASN A 36 -8.02 -6.28 -3.55
N PHE A 37 -9.16 -6.88 -3.18
CA PHE A 37 -10.32 -6.16 -2.68
C PHE A 37 -10.20 -6.08 -1.17
N PHE A 38 -10.31 -4.90 -0.61
CA PHE A 38 -10.20 -4.72 0.82
C PHE A 38 -11.30 -3.83 1.39
N SER A 39 -11.67 -4.11 2.63
CA SER A 39 -12.59 -3.29 3.39
C SER A 39 -12.18 -3.26 4.86
N GLY A 40 -12.55 -2.19 5.55
CA GLY A 40 -12.15 -2.03 6.94
C GLY A 40 -12.59 -0.73 7.56
N VAL A 41 -11.78 -0.23 8.48
CA VAL A 41 -12.04 1.00 9.23
C VAL A 41 -10.86 1.95 9.08
N PHE A 42 -11.15 3.17 8.67
CA PHE A 42 -10.21 4.29 8.56
C PHE A 42 -10.18 5.09 9.84
N ASP A 43 -8.98 5.54 10.25
CA ASP A 43 -8.72 6.42 11.39
C ASP A 43 -9.21 5.89 12.73
N ILE A 44 -8.71 4.72 13.14
CA ILE A 44 -9.10 4.03 14.37
C ILE A 44 -8.54 4.66 15.66
N ASN A 45 -7.43 5.44 15.58
CA ASN A 45 -6.70 5.95 16.75
C ASN A 45 -7.12 7.36 17.17
N THR A 46 -8.19 7.89 16.62
CA THR A 46 -8.60 9.26 16.91
C THR A 46 -9.47 9.32 18.16
N SER A 47 -9.04 10.09 19.17
CA SER A 47 -9.87 10.56 20.27
C SER A 47 -11.05 11.45 19.82
N SER A 48 -11.03 11.92 18.58
CA SER A 48 -12.15 12.58 17.90
C SER A 48 -12.92 11.53 17.09
N LYS A 49 -14.09 11.19 17.48
CA LYS A 49 -15.13 10.25 17.06
C LYS A 49 -15.42 10.08 15.54
N LYS A 50 -14.44 10.00 14.64
CA LYS A 50 -14.69 9.91 13.20
C LYS A 50 -13.92 8.77 12.52
N SER A 51 -13.96 7.58 13.10
CA SER A 51 -13.61 6.40 12.30
C SER A 51 -14.69 6.18 11.24
N SER A 52 -14.29 5.88 10.01
CA SER A 52 -15.17 5.67 8.87
C SER A 52 -14.94 4.30 8.26
N GLU A 53 -15.98 3.67 7.74
CA GLU A 53 -15.82 2.47 6.93
C GLU A 53 -15.01 2.80 5.68
N LEU A 54 -14.11 1.90 5.28
CA LEU A 54 -13.32 2.04 4.07
C LEU A 54 -13.47 0.83 3.16
N PHE A 55 -13.35 1.08 1.85
CA PHE A 55 -13.32 0.09 0.79
C PHE A 55 -12.23 0.45 -0.21
N GLY A 56 -11.64 -0.54 -0.84
CA GLY A 56 -10.66 -0.28 -1.87
C GLY A 56 -10.33 -1.47 -2.74
N LEU A 57 -9.56 -1.16 -3.77
CA LEU A 57 -9.04 -2.09 -4.75
C LEU A 57 -7.59 -1.78 -5.02
N GLN A 58 -6.75 -2.80 -5.00
CA GLN A 58 -5.34 -2.69 -5.37
C GLN A 58 -5.01 -3.74 -6.42
N HIS A 59 -4.30 -3.33 -7.43
CA HIS A 59 -3.68 -4.20 -8.43
C HIS A 59 -2.19 -4.31 -8.14
N SER A 60 -1.63 -5.50 -8.23
CA SER A 60 -0.19 -5.75 -8.28
C SER A 60 0.17 -6.56 -9.52
N ASN A 61 1.36 -6.28 -10.07
CA ASN A 61 1.91 -7.03 -11.17
C ASN A 61 3.20 -7.71 -10.71
N GLU A 62 3.15 -9.03 -10.56
CA GLU A 62 4.28 -9.83 -10.07
C GLU A 62 5.29 -10.18 -11.18
N ASP A 63 4.98 -9.96 -12.47
CA ASP A 63 5.95 -10.07 -13.56
C ASP A 63 6.91 -8.89 -13.58
N LEU A 64 6.44 -7.72 -13.16
CA LEU A 64 7.22 -6.52 -13.05
C LEU A 64 7.82 -6.44 -11.64
N PHE A 65 8.83 -7.26 -11.37
CA PHE A 65 9.51 -7.19 -10.09
C PHE A 65 10.96 -6.70 -10.23
N ARG A 66 11.49 -6.17 -9.14
CA ARG A 66 12.90 -5.81 -9.02
C ARG A 66 13.51 -6.53 -7.83
N ASP A 67 14.59 -7.26 -8.07
CA ASP A 67 15.38 -7.85 -7.00
C ASP A 67 16.15 -6.74 -6.27
N THR A 68 15.98 -6.69 -4.95
CA THR A 68 16.64 -5.75 -4.07
C THR A 68 17.14 -6.48 -2.82
N PHE A 69 17.90 -5.79 -1.97
CA PHE A 69 18.30 -6.33 -0.67
C PHE A 69 17.09 -6.59 0.28
N LEU A 70 15.93 -5.97 -0.02
CA LEU A 70 14.66 -6.21 0.67
C LEU A 70 13.82 -7.34 0.02
N GLY A 71 14.41 -8.11 -0.92
CA GLY A 71 13.71 -9.13 -1.68
C GLY A 71 13.12 -8.62 -2.98
N LYS A 72 12.15 -9.36 -3.52
CA LYS A 72 11.47 -9.01 -4.77
C LYS A 72 10.39 -7.95 -4.53
N LEU A 73 10.60 -6.76 -5.07
CA LEU A 73 9.63 -5.66 -5.03
C LEU A 73 8.76 -5.69 -6.29
N SER A 74 7.44 -5.80 -6.10
CA SER A 74 6.45 -5.73 -7.17
C SER A 74 5.72 -4.38 -7.13
N PRO A 75 5.41 -3.77 -8.28
CA PRO A 75 4.63 -2.54 -8.33
C PRO A 75 3.18 -2.78 -7.92
N ILE A 76 2.62 -1.80 -7.25
CA ILE A 76 1.22 -1.76 -6.88
C ILE A 76 0.58 -0.45 -7.31
N THR A 77 -0.70 -0.49 -7.65
CA THR A 77 -1.55 0.70 -7.86
C THR A 77 -2.91 0.42 -7.25
N GLY A 78 -3.46 1.39 -6.54
CA GLY A 78 -4.71 1.18 -5.85
C GLY A 78 -5.50 2.44 -5.62
N PHE A 79 -6.74 2.21 -5.22
CA PHE A 79 -7.71 3.23 -4.86
C PHE A 79 -8.42 2.81 -3.58
N MET A 80 -8.64 3.77 -2.69
CA MET A 80 -9.38 3.60 -1.45
C MET A 80 -10.39 4.74 -1.32
N MET A 81 -11.56 4.42 -0.77
CA MET A 81 -12.58 5.41 -0.42
C MET A 81 -13.18 5.09 0.94
N THR A 82 -13.67 6.11 1.61
CA THR A 82 -14.37 5.97 2.89
C THR A 82 -15.85 6.31 2.75
N ALA A 83 -16.66 5.88 3.70
CA ALA A 83 -18.09 6.24 3.77
C ALA A 83 -18.29 7.76 3.91
N ASP A 84 -17.32 8.49 4.49
CA ASP A 84 -17.31 9.95 4.60
C ASP A 84 -16.65 10.62 3.37
N SER A 85 -16.65 9.96 2.20
CA SER A 85 -16.18 10.49 0.92
C SER A 85 -14.69 10.86 0.85
N ALA A 86 -13.86 10.45 1.80
CA ALA A 86 -12.42 10.55 1.61
C ALA A 86 -11.98 9.56 0.52
N THR A 87 -11.01 9.98 -0.28
CA THR A 87 -10.45 9.14 -1.35
C THR A 87 -8.94 9.18 -1.33
N TYR A 88 -8.30 8.07 -1.68
CA TYR A 88 -6.87 7.96 -1.82
C TYR A 88 -6.51 7.12 -3.04
N PHE A 89 -5.86 7.74 -4.02
CA PHE A 89 -5.32 7.05 -5.19
C PHE A 89 -3.80 6.98 -5.06
N TYR A 90 -3.22 5.79 -5.21
CA TYR A 90 -1.83 5.57 -4.92
C TYR A 90 -1.16 4.60 -5.89
N THR A 91 0.15 4.74 -6.00
CA THR A 91 1.04 3.76 -6.62
C THR A 91 2.25 3.56 -5.71
N GLY A 92 2.87 2.39 -5.79
CA GLY A 92 4.00 2.09 -4.92
C GLY A 92 4.58 0.71 -5.17
N VAL A 93 5.15 0.14 -4.12
CA VAL A 93 5.79 -1.17 -4.17
C VAL A 93 5.42 -2.01 -2.96
N GLN A 94 5.43 -3.32 -3.15
CA GLN A 94 5.29 -4.32 -2.09
C GLN A 94 6.33 -5.42 -2.23
N ALA A 95 6.63 -6.09 -1.11
CA ALA A 95 7.40 -7.33 -1.10
C ALA A 95 6.60 -8.43 -0.40
N GLU A 96 6.50 -9.61 -0.99
CA GLU A 96 5.83 -10.74 -0.36
C GLU A 96 6.86 -11.73 0.21
N TYR A 97 6.77 -12.02 1.51
CA TYR A 97 7.58 -13.01 2.21
C TYR A 97 6.72 -14.19 2.63
N LYS A 98 6.98 -15.37 2.07
CA LYS A 98 6.25 -16.60 2.41
C LYS A 98 6.86 -17.28 3.64
N ILE A 99 6.01 -17.58 4.62
CA ILE A 99 6.34 -18.29 5.85
C ILE A 99 5.38 -19.49 5.99
N GLY A 100 5.71 -20.59 5.35
CA GLY A 100 4.82 -21.75 5.25
C GLY A 100 3.57 -21.43 4.44
N LYS A 101 2.37 -21.52 5.05
CA LYS A 101 1.09 -21.16 4.42
C LYS A 101 0.73 -19.68 4.58
N LEU A 102 1.52 -18.93 5.32
CA LEU A 102 1.32 -17.51 5.56
C LEU A 102 2.20 -16.69 4.62
N SER A 103 1.74 -15.51 4.27
CA SER A 103 2.51 -14.50 3.56
C SER A 103 2.48 -13.20 4.36
N LEU A 104 3.64 -12.61 4.58
CA LEU A 104 3.80 -11.28 5.14
C LEU A 104 4.16 -10.31 4.01
N THR A 105 3.38 -9.26 3.85
CA THR A 105 3.53 -8.34 2.70
C THR A 105 3.59 -6.89 3.18
N PRO A 106 4.79 -6.37 3.48
CA PRO A 106 4.98 -4.92 3.63
C PRO A 106 4.83 -4.21 2.30
N SER A 107 4.25 -3.02 2.33
CA SER A 107 4.16 -2.12 1.18
C SER A 107 4.36 -0.66 1.57
N PHE A 108 4.76 0.14 0.58
CA PHE A 108 4.89 1.59 0.68
C PHE A 108 4.38 2.25 -0.59
N SER A 109 3.50 3.24 -0.44
CA SER A 109 2.80 3.85 -1.57
C SER A 109 2.58 5.34 -1.34
N PRO A 110 3.23 6.21 -2.09
CA PRO A 110 2.80 7.61 -2.25
C PRO A 110 1.49 7.70 -3.00
N GLY A 111 0.69 8.72 -2.72
CA GLY A 111 -0.58 8.93 -3.40
C GLY A 111 -1.23 10.27 -3.13
N LEU A 112 -2.36 10.48 -3.78
CA LEU A 112 -3.16 11.68 -3.65
C LEU A 112 -4.38 11.41 -2.77
N TYR A 113 -4.50 12.17 -1.71
CA TYR A 113 -5.58 12.10 -0.75
C TYR A 113 -6.51 13.30 -0.90
N SER A 114 -7.81 13.02 -0.86
CA SER A 114 -8.86 14.03 -0.71
C SER A 114 -9.68 13.66 0.52
N MET A 115 -9.84 14.60 1.44
CA MET A 115 -10.44 14.31 2.76
C MET A 115 -11.96 14.07 2.72
N GLY A 116 -12.67 14.62 1.71
CA GLY A 116 -14.15 14.63 1.76
C GLY A 116 -14.66 15.23 3.07
N ASP A 117 -15.55 14.50 3.75
CA ASP A 117 -16.06 14.83 5.10
C ASP A 117 -15.29 14.11 6.22
N SER A 118 -14.20 13.42 5.90
CA SER A 118 -13.36 12.66 6.80
C SER A 118 -12.22 13.52 7.40
N LYS A 119 -11.16 12.88 7.85
CA LYS A 119 -10.04 13.53 8.52
C LYS A 119 -9.17 14.32 7.55
N ASP A 120 -8.89 15.58 7.87
CA ASP A 120 -7.91 16.41 7.17
C ASP A 120 -6.49 16.02 7.64
N LEU A 121 -5.70 15.42 6.72
CA LEU A 121 -4.34 14.97 6.96
C LEU A 121 -3.28 16.07 6.74
N GLY A 122 -3.70 17.25 6.25
CA GLY A 122 -2.83 18.43 6.13
C GLY A 122 -2.10 18.56 4.80
N SER A 123 -2.21 17.59 3.91
CA SER A 123 -1.62 17.63 2.56
C SER A 123 -2.43 16.75 1.60
N PRO A 124 -2.55 17.11 0.33
CA PRO A 124 -3.06 16.21 -0.69
C PRO A 124 -2.07 15.09 -1.05
N LEU A 125 -0.77 15.27 -0.82
CA LEU A 125 0.23 14.22 -1.00
C LEU A 125 0.44 13.48 0.33
N GLU A 126 0.08 12.20 0.33
CA GLU A 126 0.21 11.32 1.48
C GLU A 126 1.00 10.06 1.12
N PHE A 127 1.55 9.41 2.14
CA PHE A 127 2.32 8.18 2.03
C PHE A 127 1.65 7.10 2.88
N LYS A 128 1.28 5.99 2.25
CA LYS A 128 0.74 4.81 2.93
C LYS A 128 1.85 3.80 3.18
N SER A 129 2.06 3.46 4.44
CA SER A 129 2.83 2.28 4.85
C SER A 129 1.83 1.21 5.30
N GLU A 130 1.96 -0.02 4.80
CA GLU A 130 1.04 -1.11 5.13
C GLU A 130 1.80 -2.39 5.40
N LEU A 131 1.32 -3.15 6.38
CA LEU A 131 1.76 -4.51 6.66
C LEU A 131 0.54 -5.43 6.56
N GLN A 132 0.56 -6.38 5.62
CA GLN A 132 -0.48 -7.37 5.40
C GLN A 132 0.01 -8.75 5.80
N LEU A 133 -0.81 -9.48 6.54
CA LEU A 133 -0.67 -10.90 6.80
C LEU A 133 -1.79 -11.65 6.07
N SER A 134 -1.43 -12.61 5.24
CA SER A 134 -2.39 -13.38 4.44
C SER A 134 -2.10 -14.87 4.42
N MET A 135 -3.08 -15.65 4.03
CA MET A 135 -2.96 -17.10 3.86
C MET A 135 -3.61 -17.55 2.55
N ASP A 136 -3.02 -18.59 1.96
CA ASP A 136 -3.58 -19.24 0.79
C ASP A 136 -4.84 -20.03 1.19
N LEU A 137 -5.98 -19.75 0.52
CA LEU A 137 -7.24 -20.50 0.69
C LEU A 137 -7.42 -21.54 -0.41
N LEU A 138 -7.24 -21.12 -1.65
CA LEU A 138 -7.36 -21.91 -2.88
C LEU A 138 -6.26 -21.47 -3.86
N PRO A 139 -5.95 -22.25 -4.90
CA PRO A 139 -5.04 -21.82 -5.94
C PRO A 139 -5.37 -20.41 -6.47
N GLY A 140 -4.41 -19.51 -6.43
CA GLY A 140 -4.57 -18.12 -6.84
C GLY A 140 -5.52 -17.27 -5.97
N THR A 141 -5.90 -17.73 -4.78
CA THR A 141 -6.82 -17.01 -3.89
C THR A 141 -6.26 -16.94 -2.48
N LYS A 142 -6.12 -15.73 -1.94
CA LYS A 142 -5.68 -15.49 -0.56
C LYS A 142 -6.71 -14.66 0.19
N MET A 143 -6.74 -14.83 1.50
CA MET A 143 -7.40 -13.91 2.43
C MET A 143 -6.38 -13.40 3.44
N GLY A 144 -6.58 -12.18 3.90
CA GLY A 144 -5.66 -11.56 4.83
C GLY A 144 -6.26 -10.45 5.65
N TYR A 145 -5.41 -9.96 6.52
CA TYR A 145 -5.65 -8.81 7.37
C TYR A 145 -4.48 -7.86 7.24
N SER A 146 -4.72 -6.56 7.17
CA SER A 146 -3.65 -5.57 7.11
C SER A 146 -3.91 -4.40 8.04
N GLN A 147 -2.80 -3.78 8.44
CA GLN A 147 -2.75 -2.50 9.10
C GLN A 147 -2.00 -1.52 8.21
N SER A 148 -2.54 -0.34 8.03
CA SER A 148 -1.88 0.74 7.31
C SER A 148 -1.83 2.02 8.12
N HIS A 149 -0.80 2.81 7.85
CA HIS A 149 -0.63 4.18 8.34
C HIS A 149 -0.50 5.12 7.14
N LEU A 150 -1.33 6.15 7.12
CA LEU A 150 -1.32 7.19 6.10
C LEU A 150 -0.84 8.50 6.73
N SER A 151 0.18 9.15 6.16
CA SER A 151 0.74 10.40 6.66
C SER A 151 1.50 11.16 5.59
N ASN A 152 1.61 12.49 5.72
CA ASN A 152 2.32 13.33 4.75
C ASN A 152 3.82 13.51 5.03
N ALA A 153 4.37 12.77 5.98
CA ALA A 153 5.79 12.87 6.37
C ALA A 153 6.22 14.31 6.77
N GLY A 154 5.30 15.14 7.23
CA GLY A 154 5.56 16.53 7.59
C GLY A 154 5.70 17.49 6.41
N LEU A 155 5.16 17.15 5.25
CA LEU A 155 5.12 18.02 4.05
C LEU A 155 4.04 19.10 4.14
N GLY A 156 2.97 18.87 4.90
CA GLY A 156 1.89 19.83 5.14
C GLY A 156 2.10 20.65 6.40
N ASP A 157 1.15 21.57 6.65
CA ASP A 157 1.15 22.41 7.86
C ASP A 157 0.87 21.60 9.14
N LYS A 158 0.27 20.43 9.00
CA LYS A 158 0.02 19.45 10.05
C LYS A 158 0.19 18.04 9.51
N ASN A 159 0.45 17.09 10.40
CA ASN A 159 0.61 15.67 10.05
C ASN A 159 -0.02 14.77 11.13
N PRO A 160 -1.35 14.76 11.28
CA PRO A 160 -2.00 13.96 12.31
C PRO A 160 -1.94 12.47 12.03
N GLY A 161 -1.71 12.07 10.77
CA GLY A 161 -1.77 10.70 10.30
C GLY A 161 -3.14 10.04 10.46
N ALA A 162 -3.33 8.87 9.88
CA ALA A 162 -4.50 8.01 10.06
C ALA A 162 -4.09 6.54 10.00
N ASP A 163 -4.52 5.76 11.00
CA ASP A 163 -4.31 4.32 11.03
C ASP A 163 -5.58 3.58 10.60
N SER A 164 -5.41 2.51 9.83
CA SER A 164 -6.54 1.72 9.34
C SER A 164 -6.27 0.23 9.51
N TYR A 165 -7.36 -0.52 9.75
CA TYR A 165 -7.37 -1.98 9.70
C TYR A 165 -8.28 -2.46 8.61
N MET A 166 -7.82 -3.47 7.85
CA MET A 166 -8.53 -3.95 6.66
C MET A 166 -8.53 -5.47 6.59
N PHE A 167 -9.65 -6.03 6.14
CA PHE A 167 -9.73 -7.36 5.59
C PHE A 167 -9.44 -7.32 4.10
N ASN A 168 -8.69 -8.31 3.61
CA ASN A 168 -8.19 -8.39 2.26
C ASN A 168 -8.64 -9.70 1.62
N PHE A 169 -9.15 -9.62 0.41
CA PHE A 169 -9.43 -10.75 -0.47
C PHE A 169 -8.66 -10.56 -1.77
N MET A 170 -7.73 -11.47 -2.04
CA MET A 170 -6.84 -11.39 -3.19
C MET A 170 -7.10 -12.51 -4.15
N LYS A 171 -7.12 -12.17 -5.44
CA LYS A 171 -7.26 -13.11 -6.55
C LYS A 171 -6.20 -12.83 -7.61
N SER A 172 -5.46 -13.88 -7.97
CA SER A 172 -4.51 -13.88 -9.10
C SER A 172 -5.20 -14.35 -10.37
N PHE A 173 -4.78 -13.78 -11.49
CA PHE A 173 -5.29 -14.05 -12.84
C PHE A 173 -4.13 -14.18 -13.81
#